data_aa99f69550a0c26915f9f744414db3cb
#
_entry.id   aa99f69550a0c26915f9f744414db3cb
#
_cell.length_a   1.000
_cell.length_b   1.000
_cell.length_c   1.000
_cell.angle_alpha   90.00
_cell.angle_beta   90.00
_cell.angle_gamma   90.00
#
_symmetry.space_group_name_H-M   'P 1'
#
loop_
_entity.id
_entity.type
_entity.pdbx_description
1 polymer ?
#
loop_
_entity_poly.entity_id
_entity_poly.type
_entity_poly.pdbx_seq_one_letter_code
_entity_poly.pdbx_strand_id
1 'polypeptide(L)'
;MTLLNAPGYDAGRERRKAVLIYGGIAVVVLAAVVGVLGFLMGHGWFFTNLKAEHRVNQFFNALEAKNYNEAYAIWMNDPDWQQHPQKYDYTLKRFTEDWTTESPVGPIRSHHVDISKTDGSGTFGTGIIVAVRVNGGQKMFMWYEKKDGTLTYPAPHELQYQ
;
A
#
# COMPACT_ATOMS: atom_id res chain seq x y z
N MET A 1 -14.81 -62.49 -1.50
CA MET A 1 -13.82 -61.52 -0.98
C MET A 1 -13.98 -61.44 0.53
N THR A 2 -13.00 -61.96 1.25
CA THR A 2 -13.07 -62.05 2.71
C THR A 2 -12.63 -60.71 3.33
N LEU A 3 -13.38 -60.21 4.30
CA LEU A 3 -13.11 -58.99 5.09
C LEU A 3 -11.75 -58.98 5.81
N LEU A 4 -11.06 -60.14 5.81
CA LEU A 4 -9.75 -60.35 6.44
C LEU A 4 -8.57 -59.61 5.76
N ASN A 5 -8.72 -59.07 4.55
CA ASN A 5 -7.68 -58.34 3.81
C ASN A 5 -7.94 -56.83 3.79
N ALA A 6 -8.82 -56.27 4.64
CA ALA A 6 -8.97 -54.84 4.74
C ALA A 6 -7.70 -54.23 5.39
N PRO A 7 -7.12 -53.16 4.80
CA PRO A 7 -5.97 -52.51 5.41
C PRO A 7 -6.35 -52.01 6.81
N GLY A 8 -5.48 -52.28 7.80
CA GLY A 8 -5.70 -51.85 9.17
C GLY A 8 -5.94 -50.33 9.25
N TYR A 9 -6.85 -49.90 10.12
CA TYR A 9 -7.12 -48.51 10.37
C TYR A 9 -5.90 -47.79 10.98
N ASP A 10 -5.34 -46.82 10.25
CA ASP A 10 -4.22 -45.97 10.70
C ASP A 10 -4.76 -44.62 11.24
N ALA A 11 -5.00 -44.56 12.54
CA ALA A 11 -5.48 -43.40 13.23
C ALA A 11 -4.53 -42.19 13.09
N GLY A 12 -3.23 -42.44 12.98
CA GLY A 12 -2.22 -41.37 12.80
C GLY A 12 -2.34 -40.68 11.45
N ARG A 13 -2.55 -41.50 10.39
CA ARG A 13 -2.73 -41.00 9.02
C ARG A 13 -4.04 -40.20 8.88
N GLU A 14 -5.11 -40.70 9.43
CA GLU A 14 -6.41 -40.04 9.41
C GLU A 14 -6.38 -38.69 10.17
N ARG A 15 -5.74 -38.66 11.35
CA ARG A 15 -5.55 -37.43 12.11
C ARG A 15 -4.73 -36.39 11.33
N ARG A 16 -3.65 -36.79 10.65
CA ARG A 16 -2.85 -35.90 9.81
C ARG A 16 -3.67 -35.34 8.64
N LYS A 17 -4.44 -36.15 7.96
CA LYS A 17 -5.34 -35.70 6.89
C LYS A 17 -6.38 -34.74 7.42
N ALA A 18 -7.01 -35.02 8.55
CA ALA A 18 -7.99 -34.13 9.18
C ALA A 18 -7.36 -32.79 9.53
N VAL A 19 -6.18 -32.77 10.14
CA VAL A 19 -5.44 -31.54 10.46
C VAL A 19 -5.11 -30.72 9.20
N LEU A 20 -4.68 -31.36 8.12
CA LEU A 20 -4.39 -30.69 6.86
C LEU A 20 -5.65 -30.09 6.23
N ILE A 21 -6.76 -30.83 6.23
CA ILE A 21 -8.03 -30.35 5.64
C ILE A 21 -8.60 -29.21 6.48
N TYR A 22 -8.78 -29.40 7.79
CA TYR A 22 -9.36 -28.37 8.64
C TYR A 22 -8.43 -27.17 8.80
N GLY A 23 -7.13 -27.38 8.87
CA GLY A 23 -6.13 -26.33 8.87
C GLY A 23 -6.18 -25.50 7.58
N GLY A 24 -6.26 -26.17 6.43
CA GLY A 24 -6.43 -25.51 5.13
C GLY A 24 -7.72 -24.68 5.05
N ILE A 25 -8.84 -25.23 5.49
CA ILE A 25 -10.13 -24.51 5.55
C ILE A 25 -10.02 -23.28 6.48
N ALA A 26 -9.41 -23.43 7.65
CA ALA A 26 -9.24 -22.32 8.59
C ALA A 26 -8.40 -21.17 8.00
N VAL A 27 -7.33 -21.48 7.28
CA VAL A 27 -6.50 -20.48 6.59
C VAL A 27 -7.30 -19.73 5.52
N VAL A 28 -8.08 -20.44 4.70
CA VAL A 28 -8.92 -19.82 3.66
C VAL A 28 -9.98 -18.92 4.28
N VAL A 29 -10.65 -19.36 5.33
CA VAL A 29 -11.65 -18.55 6.04
C VAL A 29 -11.01 -17.30 6.65
N LEU A 30 -9.85 -17.45 7.30
CA LEU A 30 -9.12 -16.31 7.86
C LEU A 30 -8.73 -15.30 6.77
N ALA A 31 -8.19 -15.75 5.64
CA ALA A 31 -7.84 -14.90 4.52
C ALA A 31 -9.06 -14.14 3.97
N ALA A 32 -10.20 -14.82 3.85
CA ALA A 32 -11.44 -14.19 3.41
C ALA A 32 -11.92 -13.09 4.39
N VAL A 33 -11.89 -13.39 5.70
CA VAL A 33 -12.26 -12.40 6.73
C VAL A 33 -11.35 -11.19 6.70
N VAL A 34 -10.04 -11.40 6.63
CA VAL A 34 -9.05 -10.33 6.55
C VAL A 34 -9.24 -9.48 5.28
N GLY A 35 -9.51 -10.13 4.13
CA GLY A 35 -9.79 -9.43 2.88
C GLY A 35 -11.05 -8.56 2.94
N VAL A 36 -12.13 -9.08 3.53
CA VAL A 36 -13.38 -8.32 3.72
C VAL A 36 -13.18 -7.14 4.67
N LEU A 37 -12.48 -7.36 5.78
CA LEU A 37 -12.15 -6.28 6.72
C LEU A 37 -11.31 -5.19 6.05
N GLY A 38 -10.29 -5.55 5.28
CA GLY A 38 -9.48 -4.59 4.53
C GLY A 38 -10.29 -3.75 3.54
N PHE A 39 -11.23 -4.40 2.84
CA PHE A 39 -12.15 -3.70 1.95
C PHE A 39 -13.05 -2.72 2.69
N LEU A 40 -13.66 -3.14 3.81
CA LEU A 40 -14.53 -2.30 4.63
C LEU A 40 -13.79 -1.12 5.27
N MET A 41 -12.50 -1.30 5.57
CA MET A 41 -11.63 -0.25 6.11
C MET A 41 -11.07 0.70 5.03
N GLY A 42 -11.40 0.49 3.75
CA GLY A 42 -10.99 1.39 2.67
C GLY A 42 -9.63 1.08 2.03
N HIS A 43 -9.02 -0.09 2.32
CA HIS A 43 -7.71 -0.50 1.76
C HIS A 43 -7.81 -1.35 0.49
N GLY A 44 -9.01 -1.40 -0.12
CA GLY A 44 -9.27 -2.19 -1.31
C GLY A 44 -9.50 -3.68 -1.03
N TRP A 45 -9.96 -4.39 -2.07
CA TRP A 45 -10.22 -5.83 -1.98
C TRP A 45 -8.91 -6.61 -1.86
N PHE A 46 -8.80 -7.50 -0.89
CA PHE A 46 -7.57 -8.24 -0.58
C PHE A 46 -6.32 -7.36 -0.44
N PHE A 47 -6.49 -6.15 0.09
CA PHE A 47 -5.38 -5.20 0.26
C PHE A 47 -4.64 -4.87 -1.04
N THR A 48 -5.37 -4.79 -2.16
CA THR A 48 -4.77 -4.53 -3.48
C THR A 48 -3.98 -3.22 -3.55
N ASN A 49 -4.31 -2.27 -2.69
CA ASN A 49 -3.68 -0.95 -2.65
C ASN A 49 -2.50 -0.86 -1.66
N LEU A 50 -2.20 -1.93 -0.92
CA LEU A 50 -1.13 -1.92 0.10
C LEU A 50 0.23 -1.45 -0.43
N LYS A 51 0.55 -1.78 -1.68
CA LYS A 51 1.82 -1.34 -2.28
C LYS A 51 1.88 0.19 -2.39
N ALA A 52 0.78 0.82 -2.82
CA ALA A 52 0.69 2.28 -2.93
C ALA A 52 0.72 2.94 -1.54
N GLU A 53 -0.07 2.42 -0.60
CA GLU A 53 -0.10 2.90 0.78
C GLU A 53 1.28 2.79 1.45
N HIS A 54 1.94 1.65 1.29
CA HIS A 54 3.29 1.45 1.83
C HIS A 54 4.29 2.46 1.23
N ARG A 55 4.21 2.69 -0.08
CA ARG A 55 5.07 3.66 -0.77
C ARG A 55 4.84 5.08 -0.26
N VAL A 56 3.58 5.48 -0.14
CA VAL A 56 3.20 6.80 0.40
C VAL A 56 3.64 6.92 1.86
N ASN A 57 3.47 5.87 2.66
CA ASN A 57 3.92 5.87 4.05
C ASN A 57 5.44 6.01 4.16
N GLN A 58 6.23 5.31 3.34
CA GLN A 58 7.69 5.48 3.28
C GLN A 58 8.08 6.91 2.90
N PHE A 59 7.38 7.50 1.93
CA PHE A 59 7.59 8.87 1.48
C PHE A 59 7.40 9.88 2.62
N PHE A 60 6.27 9.79 3.33
CA PHE A 60 6.01 10.69 4.45
C PHE A 60 6.94 10.45 5.64
N ASN A 61 7.34 9.21 5.92
CA ASN A 61 8.38 8.91 6.92
C ASN A 61 9.70 9.61 6.60
N ALA A 62 10.11 9.61 5.33
CA ALA A 62 11.33 10.31 4.90
C ALA A 62 11.20 11.84 5.06
N LEU A 63 10.02 12.42 4.76
CA LEU A 63 9.76 13.85 5.00
C LEU A 63 9.77 14.22 6.48
N GLU A 64 9.17 13.41 7.35
CA GLU A 64 9.20 13.59 8.80
C GLU A 64 10.63 13.55 9.36
N ALA A 65 11.44 12.62 8.86
CA ALA A 65 12.85 12.52 9.18
C ALA A 65 13.71 13.63 8.53
N LYS A 66 13.11 14.52 7.71
CA LYS A 66 13.80 15.55 6.91
C LYS A 66 14.86 14.97 5.96
N ASN A 67 14.69 13.71 5.57
CA ASN A 67 15.56 13.04 4.59
C ASN A 67 15.02 13.27 3.18
N TYR A 68 15.21 14.50 2.67
CA TYR A 68 14.67 14.91 1.36
C TYR A 68 15.28 14.13 0.19
N ASN A 69 16.52 13.65 0.33
CA ASN A 69 17.15 12.80 -0.69
C ASN A 69 16.40 11.47 -0.87
N GLU A 70 16.05 10.82 0.24
CA GLU A 70 15.29 9.58 0.24
C GLU A 70 13.84 9.83 -0.21
N ALA A 71 13.21 10.89 0.31
CA ALA A 71 11.86 11.27 -0.10
C ALA A 71 11.77 11.49 -1.62
N TYR A 72 12.76 12.18 -2.20
CA TYR A 72 12.85 12.40 -3.64
C TYR A 72 13.07 11.09 -4.43
N ALA A 73 13.93 10.20 -3.95
CA ALA A 73 14.13 8.88 -4.54
C ALA A 73 12.83 8.05 -4.57
N ILE A 74 12.07 8.11 -3.47
CA ILE A 74 10.76 7.46 -3.36
C ILE A 74 9.74 8.11 -4.32
N TRP A 75 9.72 9.45 -4.38
CA TRP A 75 8.84 10.22 -5.24
C TRP A 75 9.02 9.85 -6.71
N MET A 76 10.26 9.83 -7.18
CA MET A 76 10.63 9.50 -8.56
C MET A 76 10.65 7.99 -8.85
N ASN A 77 10.50 7.15 -7.82
CA ASN A 77 10.75 5.71 -7.88
C ASN A 77 12.13 5.36 -8.47
N ASP A 78 13.13 6.13 -8.11
CA ASP A 78 14.48 5.99 -8.64
C ASP A 78 15.49 6.10 -7.49
N PRO A 79 15.98 4.99 -6.92
CA PRO A 79 16.96 5.01 -5.84
C PRO A 79 18.32 5.55 -6.28
N ASP A 80 18.61 5.47 -7.58
CA ASP A 80 19.90 5.85 -8.16
C ASP A 80 19.85 7.22 -8.86
N TRP A 81 18.84 8.03 -8.60
CA TRP A 81 18.61 9.33 -9.25
C TRP A 81 19.84 10.25 -9.25
N GLN A 82 20.69 10.13 -8.24
CA GLN A 82 21.91 10.95 -8.10
C GLN A 82 22.95 10.66 -9.20
N GLN A 83 22.89 9.48 -9.83
CA GLN A 83 23.79 9.10 -10.93
C GLN A 83 23.37 9.75 -12.26
N HIS A 84 22.11 10.23 -12.35
CA HIS A 84 21.57 10.85 -13.56
C HIS A 84 20.63 12.03 -13.25
N PRO A 85 21.11 13.05 -12.52
CA PRO A 85 20.27 14.16 -12.02
C PRO A 85 19.63 14.99 -13.13
N GLN A 86 20.18 14.94 -14.33
CA GLN A 86 19.66 15.64 -15.53
C GLN A 86 18.43 14.95 -16.16
N LYS A 87 18.09 13.75 -15.69
CA LYS A 87 16.95 12.97 -16.20
C LYS A 87 15.60 13.62 -15.88
N TYR A 88 15.55 14.40 -14.82
CA TYR A 88 14.31 14.96 -14.27
C TYR A 88 14.33 16.48 -14.30
N ASP A 89 13.30 17.09 -14.91
CA ASP A 89 13.09 18.54 -14.89
C ASP A 89 12.71 19.06 -13.50
N TYR A 90 12.07 18.18 -12.68
CA TYR A 90 11.74 18.47 -11.29
C TYR A 90 12.93 18.15 -10.39
N THR A 91 13.68 19.17 -10.03
CA THR A 91 14.94 19.02 -9.28
C THR A 91 14.73 18.75 -7.79
N LEU A 92 15.70 18.12 -7.13
CA LEU A 92 15.69 17.96 -5.65
C LEU A 92 15.51 19.30 -4.91
N LYS A 93 16.12 20.39 -5.41
CA LYS A 93 15.98 21.71 -4.81
C LYS A 93 14.50 22.13 -4.84
N ARG A 94 13.86 22.08 -6.00
CA ARG A 94 12.44 22.43 -6.17
C ARG A 94 11.54 21.53 -5.33
N PHE A 95 11.79 20.23 -5.34
CA PHE A 95 11.10 19.27 -4.49
C PHE A 95 11.18 19.67 -3.00
N THR A 96 12.39 20.02 -2.52
CA THR A 96 12.58 20.40 -1.12
C THR A 96 11.82 21.68 -0.78
N GLU A 97 11.82 22.68 -1.67
CA GLU A 97 11.06 23.92 -1.50
C GLU A 97 9.56 23.65 -1.41
N ASP A 98 9.01 22.82 -2.34
CA ASP A 98 7.58 22.46 -2.39
C ASP A 98 7.13 21.69 -1.14
N TRP A 99 8.02 20.91 -0.51
CA TRP A 99 7.70 20.13 0.68
C TRP A 99 8.12 20.79 2.01
N THR A 100 8.64 22.01 1.95
CA THR A 100 9.05 22.79 3.15
C THR A 100 8.46 24.19 3.16
N THR A 101 9.11 25.13 2.49
CA THR A 101 8.79 26.57 2.54
C THR A 101 7.54 26.92 1.75
N GLU A 102 7.27 26.23 0.65
CA GLU A 102 6.11 26.43 -0.22
C GLU A 102 4.98 25.43 0.04
N SER A 103 5.16 24.52 0.99
CA SER A 103 4.15 23.53 1.32
C SER A 103 2.88 24.17 1.88
N PRO A 104 1.69 23.88 1.33
CA PRO A 104 0.43 24.43 1.83
C PRO A 104 0.08 23.94 3.24
N VAL A 105 0.68 22.85 3.68
CA VAL A 105 0.48 22.24 5.00
C VAL A 105 1.68 22.46 5.93
N GLY A 106 2.69 23.20 5.47
CA GLY A 106 3.97 23.38 6.17
C GLY A 106 4.83 22.09 6.16
N PRO A 107 5.94 22.11 6.88
CA PRO A 107 6.79 20.91 7.00
C PRO A 107 6.01 19.76 7.65
N ILE A 108 6.17 18.57 7.10
CA ILE A 108 5.51 17.37 7.59
C ILE A 108 6.15 16.95 8.92
N ARG A 109 5.33 16.76 9.95
CA ARG A 109 5.74 16.36 11.32
C ARG A 109 5.09 15.06 11.76
N SER A 110 3.94 14.73 11.16
CA SER A 110 3.22 13.50 11.40
C SER A 110 2.34 13.19 10.23
N HIS A 111 2.09 11.92 9.97
CA HIS A 111 1.14 11.49 8.95
C HIS A 111 0.39 10.23 9.39
N HIS A 112 -0.73 10.00 8.74
CA HIS A 112 -1.51 8.77 8.84
C HIS A 112 -2.19 8.51 7.50
N VAL A 113 -1.99 7.33 6.95
CA VAL A 113 -2.70 6.90 5.75
C VAL A 113 -4.10 6.47 6.16
N ASP A 114 -5.12 7.19 5.68
CA ASP A 114 -6.52 6.93 6.04
C ASP A 114 -7.13 5.83 5.17
N ILE A 115 -7.19 6.07 3.87
CA ILE A 115 -7.79 5.16 2.88
C ILE A 115 -7.07 5.26 1.55
N SER A 116 -7.30 4.27 0.69
CA SER A 116 -6.83 4.31 -0.69
C SER A 116 -7.90 3.83 -1.66
N LYS A 117 -7.95 4.42 -2.85
CA LYS A 117 -8.91 4.05 -3.88
C LYS A 117 -8.25 4.03 -5.25
N THR A 118 -8.47 2.96 -5.99
CA THR A 118 -8.07 2.90 -7.40
C THR A 118 -8.89 3.91 -8.20
N ASP A 119 -8.20 4.75 -8.98
CA ASP A 119 -8.83 5.67 -9.91
C ASP A 119 -9.17 4.97 -11.22
N GLY A 120 -10.33 5.37 -11.80
CA GLY A 120 -10.88 4.78 -13.01
C GLY A 120 -11.87 3.66 -12.75
N SER A 121 -12.25 2.90 -13.78
CA SER A 121 -13.22 1.82 -13.71
C SER A 121 -12.60 0.56 -13.08
N GLY A 122 -12.52 0.52 -11.75
CA GLY A 122 -12.13 -0.69 -11.02
C GLY A 122 -10.68 -1.11 -11.25
N THR A 123 -10.47 -2.37 -11.67
CA THR A 123 -9.16 -3.01 -11.80
C THR A 123 -8.24 -2.36 -12.85
N PHE A 124 -8.79 -1.55 -13.74
CA PHE A 124 -8.10 -0.95 -14.89
C PHE A 124 -7.72 0.52 -14.71
N GLY A 125 -7.92 1.09 -13.53
CA GLY A 125 -7.45 2.45 -13.25
C GLY A 125 -5.93 2.57 -13.40
N THR A 126 -5.47 3.73 -13.88
CA THR A 126 -4.05 4.00 -14.13
C THR A 126 -3.27 4.19 -12.86
N GLY A 127 -3.91 4.58 -11.77
CA GLY A 127 -3.26 4.84 -10.50
C GLY A 127 -4.14 4.58 -9.28
N ILE A 128 -3.62 4.98 -8.14
CA ILE A 128 -4.27 4.85 -6.84
C ILE A 128 -4.18 6.19 -6.13
N ILE A 129 -5.34 6.71 -5.70
CA ILE A 129 -5.40 7.86 -4.81
C ILE A 129 -5.25 7.35 -3.38
N VAL A 130 -4.29 7.90 -2.66
CA VAL A 130 -4.05 7.60 -1.25
C VAL A 130 -4.35 8.86 -0.45
N ALA A 131 -5.34 8.79 0.42
CA ALA A 131 -5.67 9.86 1.34
C ALA A 131 -4.78 9.77 2.58
N VAL A 132 -4.13 10.86 2.89
CA VAL A 132 -3.19 10.96 4.02
C VAL A 132 -3.58 12.15 4.88
N ARG A 133 -3.66 11.95 6.17
CA ARG A 133 -3.84 13.01 7.15
C ARG A 133 -2.49 13.43 7.69
N VAL A 134 -2.16 14.70 7.60
CA VAL A 134 -0.87 15.24 8.03
C VAL A 134 -1.03 16.31 9.10
N ASN A 135 -0.02 16.48 9.92
CA ASN A 135 0.10 17.56 10.90
C ASN A 135 -1.15 17.76 11.79
N GLY A 136 -1.77 16.65 12.21
CA GLY A 136 -2.89 16.67 13.15
C GLY A 136 -4.28 16.90 12.52
N GLY A 137 -4.42 16.78 11.18
CA GLY A 137 -5.76 16.76 10.61
C GLY A 137 -5.94 17.28 9.18
N GLN A 138 -4.93 17.87 8.59
CA GLN A 138 -5.01 18.31 7.20
C GLN A 138 -4.97 17.12 6.25
N LYS A 139 -5.96 17.02 5.37
CA LYS A 139 -6.06 15.93 4.40
C LYS A 139 -5.28 16.26 3.14
N MET A 140 -4.45 15.33 2.70
CA MET A 140 -3.75 15.36 1.41
C MET A 140 -4.13 14.14 0.59
N PHE A 141 -4.22 14.31 -0.72
CA PHE A 141 -4.55 13.22 -1.65
C PHE A 141 -3.37 13.02 -2.59
N MET A 142 -2.64 11.93 -2.35
CA MET A 142 -1.47 11.53 -3.13
C MET A 142 -1.90 10.65 -4.29
N TRP A 143 -1.24 10.79 -5.42
CA TRP A 143 -1.39 9.90 -6.56
C TRP A 143 -0.20 8.94 -6.63
N TYR A 144 -0.50 7.66 -6.74
CA TYR A 144 0.47 6.62 -7.04
C TYR A 144 0.24 6.10 -8.45
N GLU A 145 1.20 6.31 -9.35
CA GLU A 145 1.15 5.80 -10.73
C GLU A 145 1.48 4.31 -10.76
N LYS A 146 0.55 3.48 -11.24
CA LYS A 146 0.75 2.02 -11.29
C LYS A 146 1.81 1.59 -12.29
N LYS A 147 1.98 2.36 -13.37
CA LYS A 147 2.87 2.02 -14.48
C LYS A 147 4.33 2.01 -14.05
N ASP A 148 4.75 3.01 -13.32
CA ASP A 148 6.17 3.23 -12.97
C ASP A 148 6.42 3.39 -11.47
N GLY A 149 5.36 3.43 -10.65
CA GLY A 149 5.46 3.53 -9.20
C GLY A 149 5.85 4.91 -8.67
N THR A 150 5.77 5.95 -9.50
CA THR A 150 6.02 7.33 -9.08
C THR A 150 4.88 7.87 -8.23
N LEU A 151 5.20 8.89 -7.43
CA LEU A 151 4.21 9.65 -6.67
C LEU A 151 4.01 11.02 -7.28
N THR A 152 2.82 11.57 -7.18
CA THR A 152 2.52 12.97 -7.50
C THR A 152 1.51 13.57 -6.51
N TYR A 153 1.50 14.89 -6.42
CA TYR A 153 0.56 15.68 -5.63
C TYR A 153 0.24 16.99 -6.37
N PRO A 154 -1.01 17.42 -6.35
CA PRO A 154 -2.19 16.73 -5.83
C PRO A 154 -2.64 15.56 -6.73
N ALA A 155 -3.44 14.65 -6.17
CA ALA A 155 -4.14 13.64 -6.96
C ALA A 155 -5.16 14.31 -7.92
N PRO A 156 -5.60 13.62 -8.99
CA PRO A 156 -6.56 14.16 -9.95
C PRO A 156 -7.90 14.62 -9.33
N HIS A 157 -8.31 14.00 -8.25
CA HIS A 157 -9.48 14.39 -7.46
C HIS A 157 -9.34 13.94 -6.00
N GLU A 158 -10.18 14.50 -5.14
CA GLU A 158 -10.22 14.18 -3.72
C GLU A 158 -11.18 13.02 -3.45
N LEU A 159 -10.85 12.21 -2.46
CA LEU A 159 -11.74 11.16 -1.99
C LEU A 159 -12.73 11.72 -0.96
N GLN A 160 -14.01 11.38 -1.13
CA GLN A 160 -15.04 11.70 -0.16
C GLN A 160 -15.08 10.58 0.89
N TYR A 161 -14.66 10.88 2.12
CA TYR A 161 -14.73 9.97 3.27
C TYR A 161 -14.79 10.77 4.58
N GLN A 162 -15.33 10.13 5.61
CA GLN A 162 -15.48 10.72 6.95
C GLN A 162 -14.22 10.54 7.80
#